data_280e25aa44eeffd6c30eb72c6677b2b1
#
_entry.id   280e25aa44eeffd6c30eb72c6677b2b1
#
_cell.length_a   1.000
_cell.length_b   1.000
_cell.length_c   1.000
_cell.angle_alpha   90.00
_cell.angle_beta   90.00
_cell.angle_gamma   90.00
#
_symmetry.space_group_name_H-M   'P 1'
#
loop_
_entity.id
_entity.type
_entity.pdbx_description
1 polymer ?
#
loop_
_entity_poly.entity_id
_entity_poly.type
_entity_poly.pdbx_seq_one_letter_code
_entity_poly.pdbx_strand_id
1 'polypeptide(L)'
;YKGQGSITYVSIRHGGANIGEGNEINGLTLGGVGSGTTVSNIEVVGNQDDGIEFFGGTVNVSNALVWNAGDDAIDTDQAWSGTLDNFIVVNPGDECFELDGPEGSASGTHTITNGTTYAGGAQGLVDLDDNSNLVFTNQYFFGVADGQDFDQVPTADGFLDASNFQVTLPAGGVLTDFFKDGSDAFTTEVAEGANTVGADASVLIGWTWAGLSGNLSGF
;
A
#
# COMPACT_ATOMS: atom_id res chain seq x y z
N TYR A 1 -18.23 -10.57 12.63
CA TYR A 1 -19.00 -9.34 12.44
C TYR A 1 -19.38 -9.24 10.96
N LYS A 2 -20.66 -9.17 10.63
CA LYS A 2 -21.11 -8.80 9.29
C LYS A 2 -21.41 -7.31 9.33
N GLY A 3 -20.41 -6.45 9.05
CA GLY A 3 -20.64 -5.06 8.77
C GLY A 3 -21.61 -4.94 7.58
N GLN A 4 -22.46 -3.94 7.58
CA GLN A 4 -23.35 -3.63 6.48
C GLN A 4 -23.32 -2.12 6.25
N GLY A 5 -22.52 -1.70 5.31
CA GLY A 5 -22.35 -0.30 4.93
C GLY A 5 -21.73 -0.20 3.56
N SER A 6 -21.67 1.00 3.03
CA SER A 6 -20.99 1.27 1.77
C SER A 6 -20.30 2.63 1.85
N ILE A 7 -19.01 2.65 1.52
CA ILE A 7 -18.20 3.86 1.34
C ILE A 7 -17.65 3.78 -0.07
N THR A 8 -18.14 4.62 -0.95
CA THR A 8 -17.74 4.58 -2.36
C THR A 8 -17.63 5.97 -2.96
N TYR A 9 -16.62 6.16 -3.82
CA TYR A 9 -16.33 7.45 -4.47
C TYR A 9 -16.11 8.57 -3.46
N VAL A 10 -15.20 8.34 -2.51
CA VAL A 10 -14.84 9.31 -1.47
C VAL A 10 -13.41 9.78 -1.70
N SER A 11 -13.21 11.09 -1.67
CA SER A 11 -11.91 11.73 -1.67
C SER A 11 -11.69 12.44 -0.34
N ILE A 12 -10.70 11.98 0.43
CA ILE A 12 -10.28 12.51 1.74
C ILE A 12 -9.03 13.35 1.50
N ARG A 13 -9.01 14.59 1.96
CA ARG A 13 -7.90 15.49 1.63
C ARG A 13 -7.47 16.33 2.82
N HIS A 14 -6.14 16.47 2.97
CA HIS A 14 -5.52 17.35 3.95
C HIS A 14 -6.01 17.10 5.38
N GLY A 15 -6.22 15.83 5.71
CA GLY A 15 -6.50 15.34 7.05
C GLY A 15 -5.21 15.10 7.85
N GLY A 16 -5.31 14.29 8.88
CA GLY A 16 -4.16 13.81 9.65
C GLY A 16 -3.69 14.81 10.72
N ALA A 17 -4.61 15.56 11.30
CA ALA A 17 -4.21 16.47 12.37
C ALA A 17 -3.60 15.72 13.55
N ASN A 18 -2.38 16.10 13.94
CA ASN A 18 -1.77 15.62 15.18
C ASN A 18 -2.59 16.10 16.39
N ILE A 19 -3.11 15.16 17.16
CA ILE A 19 -3.93 15.42 18.35
C ILE A 19 -3.18 15.15 19.66
N GLY A 20 -1.90 14.79 19.58
CA GLY A 20 -1.01 14.55 20.72
C GLY A 20 0.26 13.85 20.25
N GLU A 21 1.26 13.71 21.11
CA GLU A 21 2.49 12.99 20.80
C GLU A 21 2.17 11.51 20.48
N GLY A 22 2.47 11.06 19.26
CA GLY A 22 2.16 9.71 18.75
C GLY A 22 0.65 9.45 18.61
N ASN A 23 -0.14 10.48 18.33
CA ASN A 23 -1.57 10.37 18.09
C ASN A 23 -1.97 11.27 16.91
N GLU A 24 -1.83 10.74 15.74
CA GLU A 24 -2.23 11.30 14.47
C GLU A 24 -3.58 10.73 14.03
N ILE A 25 -4.09 11.19 12.92
CA ILE A 25 -5.32 10.68 12.31
C ILE A 25 -5.03 10.26 10.87
N ASN A 26 -5.20 8.99 10.59
CA ASN A 26 -5.05 8.45 9.24
C ASN A 26 -6.09 9.01 8.26
N GLY A 27 -5.82 8.93 6.99
CA GLY A 27 -6.78 9.33 5.96
C GLY A 27 -8.06 8.48 6.03
N LEU A 28 -7.90 7.18 6.00
CA LEU A 28 -8.98 6.21 6.18
C LEU A 28 -8.55 5.13 7.17
N THR A 29 -9.13 5.10 8.35
CA THR A 29 -8.94 4.02 9.34
C THR A 29 -10.06 3.00 9.27
N LEU A 30 -9.73 1.72 9.13
CA LEU A 30 -10.66 0.60 9.04
C LEU A 30 -10.54 -0.35 10.24
N GLY A 31 -11.07 0.09 11.40
CA GLY A 31 -10.98 -0.64 12.67
C GLY A 31 -11.98 -1.80 12.77
N GLY A 32 -11.52 -3.04 12.60
CA GLY A 32 -12.35 -4.24 12.77
C GLY A 32 -13.52 -4.36 11.80
N VAL A 33 -13.44 -3.74 10.63
CA VAL A 33 -14.54 -3.71 9.66
C VAL A 33 -14.72 -5.07 9.00
N GLY A 34 -15.96 -5.53 8.91
CA GLY A 34 -16.30 -6.85 8.37
C GLY A 34 -16.50 -6.86 6.85
N SER A 35 -16.35 -8.05 6.25
CA SER A 35 -16.45 -8.31 4.79
C SER A 35 -17.83 -8.00 4.18
N GLY A 36 -18.84 -7.72 4.98
CA GLY A 36 -20.16 -7.26 4.49
C GLY A 36 -20.20 -5.76 4.18
N THR A 37 -19.14 -5.01 4.49
CA THR A 37 -19.03 -3.60 4.16
C THR A 37 -18.36 -3.44 2.79
N THR A 38 -18.95 -2.62 1.93
CA THR A 38 -18.35 -2.26 0.64
C THR A 38 -17.48 -1.03 0.83
N VAL A 39 -16.20 -1.12 0.51
CA VAL A 39 -15.27 0.02 0.46
C VAL A 39 -14.60 0.01 -0.91
N SER A 40 -14.87 1.01 -1.72
CA SER A 40 -14.29 1.08 -3.06
C SER A 40 -14.24 2.49 -3.60
N ASN A 41 -13.30 2.72 -4.54
CA ASN A 41 -13.11 4.03 -5.14
C ASN A 41 -12.82 5.08 -4.07
N ILE A 42 -11.71 4.91 -3.39
CA ILE A 42 -11.23 5.79 -2.31
C ILE A 42 -10.01 6.55 -2.80
N GLU A 43 -9.98 7.83 -2.55
CA GLU A 43 -8.80 8.68 -2.74
C GLU A 43 -8.43 9.35 -1.43
N VAL A 44 -7.17 9.24 -1.04
CA VAL A 44 -6.57 10.00 0.06
C VAL A 44 -5.49 10.91 -0.50
N VAL A 45 -5.52 12.20 -0.19
CA VAL A 45 -4.57 13.19 -0.71
C VAL A 45 -4.03 14.07 0.41
N GLY A 46 -2.73 14.03 0.64
CA GLY A 46 -2.03 14.93 1.55
C GLY A 46 -2.51 14.80 3.00
N ASN A 47 -2.76 13.58 3.46
CA ASN A 47 -2.93 13.30 4.87
C ASN A 47 -1.62 13.56 5.61
N GLN A 48 -1.62 13.98 6.88
CA GLN A 48 -0.39 14.22 7.63
C GLN A 48 0.19 12.95 8.25
N ASP A 49 -0.60 11.95 8.35
CA ASP A 49 -0.35 10.60 8.83
C ASP A 49 -0.60 9.62 7.69
N ASP A 50 -0.89 8.34 7.96
CA ASP A 50 -1.08 7.34 6.93
C ASP A 50 -2.19 7.66 5.93
N GLY A 51 -2.07 7.05 4.77
CA GLY A 51 -3.11 7.09 3.76
C GLY A 51 -4.31 6.22 4.14
N ILE A 52 -4.12 4.92 4.19
CA ILE A 52 -5.14 3.93 4.56
C ILE A 52 -4.53 2.95 5.55
N GLU A 53 -5.16 2.85 6.72
CA GLU A 53 -4.75 1.92 7.76
C GLU A 53 -5.83 0.90 8.10
N PHE A 54 -5.43 -0.37 8.22
CA PHE A 54 -6.29 -1.51 8.49
C PHE A 54 -6.02 -2.09 9.87
N PHE A 55 -6.81 -1.73 10.86
CA PHE A 55 -6.76 -2.32 12.19
C PHE A 55 -7.61 -3.58 12.27
N GLY A 56 -7.13 -4.70 11.79
CA GLY A 56 -7.84 -5.97 11.81
C GLY A 56 -9.13 -6.00 10.98
N GLY A 57 -9.96 -6.99 11.20
CA GLY A 57 -11.21 -7.17 10.47
C GLY A 57 -11.05 -8.00 9.18
N THR A 58 -12.06 -7.92 8.31
CA THR A 58 -12.15 -8.74 7.10
C THR A 58 -12.68 -7.95 5.89
N VAL A 59 -12.58 -6.63 5.94
CA VAL A 59 -13.08 -5.77 4.85
C VAL A 59 -12.16 -5.86 3.64
N ASN A 60 -12.77 -5.82 2.47
CA ASN A 60 -12.04 -5.65 1.21
C ASN A 60 -12.14 -4.19 0.75
N VAL A 61 -11.04 -3.68 0.23
CA VAL A 61 -10.95 -2.36 -0.41
C VAL A 61 -10.55 -2.54 -1.86
N SER A 62 -11.18 -1.80 -2.76
CA SER A 62 -10.82 -1.83 -4.17
C SER A 62 -10.81 -0.44 -4.80
N ASN A 63 -9.94 -0.27 -5.80
CA ASN A 63 -9.77 0.99 -6.51
C ASN A 63 -9.41 2.14 -5.57
N ALA A 64 -8.26 2.04 -4.92
CA ALA A 64 -7.76 3.04 -3.99
C ALA A 64 -6.63 3.87 -4.61
N LEU A 65 -6.51 5.12 -4.16
CA LEU A 65 -5.39 5.99 -4.48
C LEU A 65 -4.96 6.73 -3.22
N VAL A 66 -3.67 6.63 -2.90
CA VAL A 66 -3.03 7.42 -1.84
C VAL A 66 -1.99 8.32 -2.47
N TRP A 67 -2.09 9.61 -2.21
CA TRP A 67 -1.21 10.64 -2.77
C TRP A 67 -0.63 11.51 -1.67
N ASN A 68 0.69 11.47 -1.49
CA ASN A 68 1.42 12.27 -0.50
C ASN A 68 0.84 12.12 0.92
N ALA A 69 0.71 10.91 1.43
CA ALA A 69 0.58 10.68 2.87
C ALA A 69 1.84 11.22 3.57
N GLY A 70 1.71 11.70 4.77
CA GLY A 70 2.82 12.29 5.52
C GLY A 70 3.67 11.25 6.22
N ASP A 71 3.10 10.11 6.48
CA ASP A 71 3.70 8.89 6.98
C ASP A 71 3.51 7.80 5.93
N ASP A 72 2.98 6.64 6.26
CA ASP A 72 2.87 5.52 5.34
C ASP A 72 1.70 5.65 4.36
N ALA A 73 1.84 5.06 3.18
CA ALA A 73 0.70 5.08 2.27
C ALA A 73 -0.34 4.02 2.62
N ILE A 74 0.09 2.81 2.88
CA ILE A 74 -0.75 1.66 3.27
C ILE A 74 -0.13 1.05 4.50
N ASP A 75 -0.88 1.07 5.58
CA ASP A 75 -0.52 0.42 6.84
C ASP A 75 -1.50 -0.71 7.17
N THR A 76 -0.98 -1.83 7.63
CA THR A 76 -1.78 -2.96 8.09
C THR A 76 -1.34 -3.38 9.48
N ASP A 77 -2.31 -3.47 10.38
CA ASP A 77 -2.08 -3.78 11.77
C ASP A 77 -3.09 -4.84 12.28
N GLN A 78 -2.84 -5.36 13.47
CA GLN A 78 -3.64 -6.39 14.09
C GLN A 78 -3.69 -7.67 13.24
N ALA A 79 -4.85 -8.28 13.07
CA ALA A 79 -5.02 -9.50 12.26
C ALA A 79 -6.01 -9.25 11.12
N TRP A 80 -5.76 -8.21 10.32
CA TRP A 80 -6.59 -7.97 9.14
C TRP A 80 -6.50 -9.18 8.17
N SER A 81 -7.63 -9.56 7.60
CA SER A 81 -7.72 -10.70 6.69
C SER A 81 -8.64 -10.42 5.50
N GLY A 82 -8.58 -9.20 5.00
CA GLY A 82 -9.26 -8.76 3.78
C GLY A 82 -8.34 -8.71 2.57
N THR A 83 -8.79 -7.98 1.55
CA THR A 83 -8.04 -7.75 0.31
C THR A 83 -8.01 -6.28 -0.03
N LEU A 84 -6.83 -5.75 -0.35
CA LEU A 84 -6.66 -4.50 -1.07
C LEU A 84 -6.35 -4.82 -2.53
N ASP A 85 -7.22 -4.41 -3.44
CA ASP A 85 -7.12 -4.73 -4.87
C ASP A 85 -7.23 -3.48 -5.73
N ASN A 86 -6.35 -3.38 -6.71
CA ASN A 86 -6.28 -2.30 -7.67
C ASN A 86 -6.09 -0.92 -7.03
N PHE A 87 -4.85 -0.57 -6.75
CA PHE A 87 -4.55 0.68 -6.06
C PHE A 87 -3.29 1.36 -6.61
N ILE A 88 -3.20 2.66 -6.37
CA ILE A 88 -2.04 3.50 -6.69
C ILE A 88 -1.54 4.19 -5.42
N VAL A 89 -0.24 4.09 -5.18
CA VAL A 89 0.50 4.83 -4.15
C VAL A 89 1.41 5.85 -4.81
N VAL A 90 1.43 7.06 -4.29
CA VAL A 90 2.27 8.15 -4.82
C VAL A 90 2.93 8.92 -3.70
N ASN A 91 4.25 8.78 -3.59
CA ASN A 91 5.13 9.66 -2.82
C ASN A 91 4.71 9.86 -1.35
N PRO A 92 4.61 8.81 -0.52
CA PRO A 92 4.41 8.97 0.92
C PRO A 92 5.66 9.56 1.59
N GLY A 93 5.53 9.89 2.86
CA GLY A 93 6.59 10.52 3.65
C GLY A 93 7.53 9.53 4.31
N ASP A 94 7.02 8.36 4.67
CA ASP A 94 7.78 7.26 5.27
C ASP A 94 7.73 6.04 4.35
N GLU A 95 7.07 4.95 4.68
CA GLU A 95 7.05 3.74 3.88
C GLU A 95 5.94 3.79 2.79
N CYS A 96 6.18 3.13 1.66
CA CYS A 96 5.06 2.91 0.74
C CYS A 96 4.07 1.89 1.32
N PHE A 97 4.59 0.95 2.09
CA PHE A 97 3.81 -0.07 2.81
C PHE A 97 4.48 -0.38 4.16
N GLU A 98 3.79 -0.17 5.26
CA GLU A 98 4.08 -0.74 6.57
C GLU A 98 3.10 -1.88 6.80
N LEU A 99 3.60 -3.11 6.92
CA LEU A 99 2.74 -4.29 6.90
C LEU A 99 2.97 -5.15 8.13
N ASP A 100 2.42 -4.69 9.23
CA ASP A 100 2.55 -5.29 10.53
C ASP A 100 1.77 -6.60 10.66
N GLY A 101 2.29 -7.45 11.50
CA GLY A 101 1.67 -8.72 11.81
C GLY A 101 0.61 -8.63 12.91
N PRO A 102 -0.04 -9.76 13.23
CA PRO A 102 -1.10 -9.76 14.23
C PRO A 102 -0.56 -9.50 15.64
N GLU A 103 -1.15 -8.56 16.33
CA GLU A 103 -0.96 -8.34 17.76
C GLU A 103 -1.96 -9.14 18.59
N GLY A 104 -1.50 -9.86 19.57
CA GLY A 104 -2.36 -10.64 20.47
C GLY A 104 -2.66 -12.05 19.99
N SER A 105 -3.90 -12.54 20.18
CA SER A 105 -4.25 -13.95 19.93
C SER A 105 -5.02 -14.21 18.63
N ALA A 106 -5.40 -13.19 17.91
CA ALA A 106 -6.04 -13.31 16.62
C ALA A 106 -4.98 -13.59 15.54
N SER A 107 -5.38 -14.26 14.47
CA SER A 107 -4.54 -14.48 13.31
C SER A 107 -5.36 -14.28 12.04
N GLY A 108 -4.70 -13.81 10.98
CA GLY A 108 -5.32 -13.61 9.69
C GLY A 108 -4.25 -13.50 8.62
N THR A 109 -4.60 -13.80 7.39
CA THR A 109 -3.76 -13.55 6.22
C THR A 109 -4.50 -12.54 5.35
N HIS A 110 -3.87 -11.43 5.05
CA HIS A 110 -4.46 -10.44 4.14
C HIS A 110 -3.85 -10.55 2.74
N THR A 111 -4.48 -9.91 1.78
CA THR A 111 -4.04 -9.91 0.38
C THR A 111 -3.91 -8.49 -0.12
N ILE A 112 -2.75 -8.17 -0.68
CA ILE A 112 -2.50 -6.91 -1.40
C ILE A 112 -2.13 -7.28 -2.83
N THR A 113 -2.89 -6.78 -3.81
CA THR A 113 -2.70 -7.17 -5.21
C THR A 113 -3.02 -6.04 -6.18
N ASN A 114 -2.40 -6.10 -7.37
CA ASN A 114 -2.60 -5.15 -8.46
C ASN A 114 -2.31 -3.69 -8.04
N GLY A 115 -1.12 -3.45 -7.50
CA GLY A 115 -0.67 -2.14 -7.05
C GLY A 115 0.35 -1.50 -7.98
N THR A 116 0.26 -0.18 -8.15
CA THR A 116 1.30 0.63 -8.79
C THR A 116 1.77 1.70 -7.83
N THR A 117 3.07 1.73 -7.56
CA THR A 117 3.70 2.60 -6.58
C THR A 117 4.76 3.49 -7.22
N TYR A 118 4.58 4.79 -7.14
CA TYR A 118 5.62 5.78 -7.34
C TYR A 118 6.23 6.12 -5.98
N ALA A 119 7.43 5.61 -5.71
CA ALA A 119 8.07 5.76 -4.40
C ALA A 119 8.43 7.22 -4.09
N GLY A 120 9.01 7.93 -5.06
CA GLY A 120 9.26 9.37 -4.94
C GLY A 120 10.14 9.71 -3.75
N GLY A 121 9.56 10.37 -2.76
CA GLY A 121 10.24 10.80 -1.54
C GLY A 121 10.06 9.89 -0.33
N ALA A 122 9.49 8.70 -0.49
CA ALA A 122 9.36 7.72 0.58
C ALA A 122 10.73 7.39 1.22
N GLN A 123 10.73 6.97 2.47
CA GLN A 123 11.96 6.50 3.12
C GLN A 123 12.25 5.05 2.71
N GLY A 124 11.21 4.20 2.59
CA GLY A 124 11.35 2.83 2.12
C GLY A 124 10.23 2.40 1.18
N LEU A 125 10.33 1.18 0.67
CA LEU A 125 9.33 0.58 -0.21
C LEU A 125 8.34 -0.26 0.57
N VAL A 126 8.83 -1.17 1.39
CA VAL A 126 8.01 -2.10 2.17
C VAL A 126 8.75 -2.46 3.44
N ASP A 127 8.14 -2.21 4.58
CA ASP A 127 8.51 -2.77 5.88
C ASP A 127 7.54 -3.87 6.29
N LEU A 128 8.06 -5.00 6.72
CA LEU A 128 7.29 -6.18 7.14
C LEU A 128 7.74 -6.65 8.50
N ASP A 129 6.80 -6.83 9.41
CA ASP A 129 7.07 -7.52 10.65
C ASP A 129 7.40 -9.01 10.45
N ASP A 130 8.22 -9.57 11.33
CA ASP A 130 8.58 -10.99 11.32
C ASP A 130 7.38 -11.95 11.38
N ASN A 131 6.24 -11.51 11.92
CA ASN A 131 5.01 -12.27 12.07
C ASN A 131 3.90 -11.86 11.08
N SER A 132 4.19 -11.02 10.10
CA SER A 132 3.23 -10.63 9.07
C SER A 132 2.76 -11.83 8.26
N ASN A 133 1.47 -11.88 7.94
CA ASN A 133 0.86 -12.94 7.14
C ASN A 133 0.20 -12.35 5.91
N LEU A 134 0.86 -12.47 4.78
CA LEU A 134 0.56 -11.68 3.58
C LEU A 134 0.63 -12.50 2.30
N VAL A 135 -0.36 -12.30 1.42
CA VAL A 135 -0.30 -12.60 -0.01
C VAL A 135 -0.09 -11.29 -0.75
N PHE A 136 1.09 -11.09 -1.36
CA PHE A 136 1.47 -9.84 -2.00
C PHE A 136 1.85 -10.08 -3.46
N THR A 137 1.01 -9.63 -4.39
CA THR A 137 1.16 -10.03 -5.79
C THR A 137 0.90 -8.89 -6.77
N ASN A 138 1.49 -9.00 -7.98
CA ASN A 138 1.25 -8.07 -9.09
C ASN A 138 1.54 -6.61 -8.72
N GLN A 139 2.75 -6.34 -8.23
CA GLN A 139 3.16 -4.99 -7.82
C GLN A 139 4.12 -4.39 -8.84
N TYR A 140 3.94 -3.11 -9.14
CA TYR A 140 4.89 -2.33 -9.94
C TYR A 140 5.38 -1.13 -9.15
N PHE A 141 6.71 -1.04 -8.98
CA PHE A 141 7.39 0.07 -8.32
C PHE A 141 8.19 0.88 -9.34
N PHE A 142 8.11 2.20 -9.26
CA PHE A 142 8.93 3.10 -10.05
C PHE A 142 9.20 4.42 -9.31
N GLY A 143 10.09 5.26 -9.86
CA GLY A 143 10.54 6.45 -9.14
C GLY A 143 11.33 6.12 -7.88
N VAL A 144 11.92 4.94 -7.81
CA VAL A 144 12.70 4.46 -6.68
C VAL A 144 14.03 5.21 -6.62
N ALA A 145 14.48 5.56 -5.42
CA ALA A 145 15.73 6.27 -5.15
C ALA A 145 16.65 5.46 -4.23
N ASP A 146 17.93 5.80 -4.23
CA ASP A 146 18.91 5.15 -3.37
C ASP A 146 18.50 5.23 -1.89
N GLY A 147 18.56 4.12 -1.20
CA GLY A 147 18.23 3.99 0.22
C GLY A 147 16.80 3.50 0.48
N GLN A 148 15.93 3.51 -0.52
CA GLN A 148 14.60 2.91 -0.41
C GLN A 148 14.69 1.42 -0.69
N ASP A 149 14.14 0.60 0.17
CA ASP A 149 14.18 -0.85 -0.01
C ASP A 149 12.92 -1.58 0.42
N PHE A 150 12.81 -2.80 -0.04
CA PHE A 150 11.93 -3.81 0.51
C PHE A 150 12.72 -4.46 1.64
N ASP A 151 12.48 -4.05 2.85
CA ASP A 151 13.15 -4.53 4.03
C ASP A 151 12.32 -5.61 4.72
N GLN A 152 12.98 -6.49 5.42
CA GLN A 152 12.43 -7.62 6.13
C GLN A 152 11.47 -8.52 5.31
N VAL A 153 11.80 -9.77 5.22
CA VAL A 153 10.89 -10.84 4.78
C VAL A 153 10.58 -11.69 6.00
N PRO A 154 9.30 -11.96 6.30
CA PRO A 154 8.91 -12.76 7.46
C PRO A 154 9.70 -14.07 7.55
N THR A 155 10.20 -14.41 8.73
CA THR A 155 11.08 -15.57 8.91
C THR A 155 10.35 -16.78 9.48
N ALA A 156 10.21 -16.86 10.81
CA ALA A 156 9.75 -18.09 11.47
C ALA A 156 8.27 -18.06 11.88
N ASP A 157 7.75 -16.88 12.18
CA ASP A 157 6.43 -16.69 12.77
C ASP A 157 5.42 -16.08 11.79
N GLY A 158 5.89 -15.66 10.61
CA GLY A 158 5.09 -15.06 9.56
C GLY A 158 5.00 -15.89 8.28
N PHE A 159 4.23 -15.40 7.33
CA PHE A 159 4.02 -16.01 6.02
C PHE A 159 3.98 -14.92 4.94
N LEU A 160 4.81 -15.07 3.92
CA LEU A 160 4.77 -14.23 2.72
C LEU A 160 4.65 -15.12 1.47
N ASP A 161 3.55 -14.96 0.74
CA ASP A 161 3.40 -15.49 -0.63
C ASP A 161 3.45 -14.31 -1.60
N ALA A 162 4.64 -14.01 -2.12
CA ALA A 162 4.87 -12.88 -3.01
C ALA A 162 5.24 -13.36 -4.42
N SER A 163 4.68 -12.70 -5.43
CA SER A 163 4.95 -13.01 -6.83
C SER A 163 4.61 -11.87 -7.78
N ASN A 164 5.28 -11.89 -8.94
CA ASN A 164 5.05 -10.93 -10.03
C ASN A 164 5.28 -9.47 -9.62
N PHE A 165 6.40 -9.21 -8.96
CA PHE A 165 6.84 -7.84 -8.72
C PHE A 165 7.65 -7.36 -9.92
N GLN A 166 7.43 -6.12 -10.29
CA GLN A 166 8.23 -5.42 -11.29
C GLN A 166 8.70 -4.08 -10.73
N VAL A 167 9.92 -3.70 -11.07
CA VAL A 167 10.51 -2.44 -10.63
C VAL A 167 11.25 -1.76 -11.77
N THR A 168 11.11 -0.44 -11.84
CA THR A 168 12.01 0.40 -12.63
C THR A 168 13.04 1.02 -11.71
N LEU A 169 14.29 0.56 -11.83
CA LEU A 169 15.40 1.01 -11.00
C LEU A 169 15.96 2.36 -11.48
N PRO A 170 16.57 3.14 -10.58
CA PRO A 170 17.34 4.31 -10.98
C PRO A 170 18.56 3.89 -11.82
N ALA A 171 19.09 4.83 -12.60
CA ALA A 171 20.22 4.57 -13.49
C ALA A 171 21.45 4.06 -12.70
N GLY A 172 21.84 2.82 -12.96
CA GLY A 172 22.97 2.16 -12.28
C GLY A 172 22.60 1.42 -11.00
N GLY A 173 21.33 1.43 -10.61
CA GLY A 173 20.82 0.65 -9.48
C GLY A 173 20.98 -0.86 -9.71
N VAL A 174 21.13 -1.61 -8.65
CA VAL A 174 21.20 -3.08 -8.65
C VAL A 174 20.02 -3.61 -7.86
N LEU A 175 19.28 -4.55 -8.42
CA LEU A 175 18.02 -5.04 -7.84
C LEU A 175 18.14 -5.42 -6.36
N THR A 176 19.21 -6.08 -5.97
CA THR A 176 19.46 -6.51 -4.59
C THR A 176 19.78 -5.40 -3.60
N ASP A 177 19.99 -4.17 -4.07
CA ASP A 177 20.14 -3.01 -3.19
C ASP A 177 18.80 -2.46 -2.72
N PHE A 178 17.74 -2.75 -3.48
CA PHE A 178 16.37 -2.28 -3.25
C PHE A 178 15.44 -3.41 -2.78
N PHE A 179 15.64 -4.62 -3.27
CA PHE A 179 14.87 -5.81 -2.88
C PHE A 179 15.78 -6.77 -2.16
N LYS A 180 15.80 -6.65 -0.83
CA LYS A 180 16.70 -7.36 0.08
C LYS A 180 16.08 -8.66 0.60
N ASP A 181 16.83 -9.42 1.37
CA ASP A 181 16.42 -10.61 2.14
C ASP A 181 15.68 -11.67 1.33
N GLY A 182 15.98 -11.75 0.02
CA GLY A 182 15.37 -12.72 -0.90
C GLY A 182 14.14 -12.20 -1.65
N SER A 183 13.74 -10.96 -1.43
CA SER A 183 12.64 -10.33 -2.18
C SER A 183 12.98 -10.11 -3.67
N ASP A 184 14.25 -10.07 -4.02
CA ASP A 184 14.74 -10.08 -5.41
C ASP A 184 14.30 -11.33 -6.19
N ALA A 185 14.05 -12.45 -5.50
CA ALA A 185 13.67 -13.70 -6.14
C ALA A 185 12.29 -13.68 -6.83
N PHE A 186 11.37 -12.82 -6.37
CA PHE A 186 10.06 -12.64 -6.99
C PHE A 186 9.91 -11.29 -7.72
N THR A 187 11.00 -10.53 -7.86
CA THR A 187 11.01 -9.20 -8.48
C THR A 187 11.78 -9.20 -9.80
N THR A 188 11.28 -8.50 -10.79
CA THR A 188 11.90 -8.36 -12.11
C THR A 188 12.08 -6.89 -12.46
N GLU A 189 13.30 -6.51 -12.87
CA GLU A 189 13.57 -5.17 -13.39
C GLU A 189 12.92 -5.00 -14.77
N VAL A 190 12.24 -3.87 -14.97
CA VAL A 190 11.64 -3.49 -16.25
C VAL A 190 11.95 -2.01 -16.56
N ALA A 191 11.92 -1.64 -17.83
CA ALA A 191 12.01 -0.24 -18.21
C ALA A 191 10.71 0.48 -17.79
N GLU A 192 10.80 1.77 -17.50
CA GLU A 192 9.63 2.59 -17.14
C GLU A 192 8.55 2.52 -18.23
N GLY A 193 7.33 2.26 -17.82
CA GLY A 193 6.19 2.08 -18.70
C GLY A 193 6.15 0.74 -19.47
N ALA A 194 7.07 -0.19 -19.18
CA ALA A 194 7.08 -1.53 -19.77
C ALA A 194 6.54 -2.61 -18.81
N ASN A 195 5.99 -2.21 -17.68
CA ASN A 195 5.39 -3.12 -16.73
C ASN A 195 4.18 -3.86 -17.33
N THR A 196 3.99 -5.08 -16.89
CA THR A 196 2.85 -5.94 -17.28
C THR A 196 1.97 -6.31 -16.09
N VAL A 197 2.33 -5.80 -14.93
CA VAL A 197 1.59 -5.89 -13.66
C VAL A 197 1.39 -4.50 -13.10
N GLY A 198 0.58 -4.37 -12.06
CA GLY A 198 0.26 -3.10 -11.43
C GLY A 198 -1.24 -2.79 -11.51
N ALA A 199 -1.60 -1.57 -11.20
CA ALA A 199 -2.98 -1.10 -11.14
C ALA A 199 -3.58 -0.82 -12.54
N ASP A 200 -4.89 -1.04 -12.67
CA ASP A 200 -5.66 -0.42 -13.74
C ASP A 200 -6.03 1.02 -13.35
N ALA A 201 -5.18 1.97 -13.74
CA ALA A 201 -5.38 3.39 -13.46
C ALA A 201 -6.65 3.95 -14.12
N SER A 202 -7.17 3.31 -15.18
CA SER A 202 -8.32 3.82 -15.95
C SER A 202 -9.58 4.01 -15.09
N VAL A 203 -9.74 3.20 -14.06
CA VAL A 203 -10.87 3.29 -13.13
C VAL A 203 -10.77 4.45 -12.14
N LEU A 204 -9.58 5.05 -12.00
CA LEU A 204 -9.30 6.16 -11.07
C LEU A 204 -9.32 7.53 -11.79
N ILE A 205 -9.00 7.58 -13.08
CA ILE A 205 -8.81 8.83 -13.83
C ILE A 205 -10.07 9.70 -13.86
N GLY A 206 -11.26 9.10 -13.95
CA GLY A 206 -12.51 9.84 -14.22
C GLY A 206 -13.14 10.55 -13.02
N TRP A 207 -12.64 10.33 -11.79
CA TRP A 207 -13.29 10.85 -10.58
C TRP A 207 -12.33 11.35 -9.50
N THR A 208 -11.10 10.84 -9.43
CA THR A 208 -10.09 11.29 -8.47
C THR A 208 -9.59 12.69 -8.81
N TRP A 209 -9.15 13.43 -7.79
CA TRP A 209 -8.46 14.70 -8.03
C TRP A 209 -7.19 14.50 -8.85
N ALA A 210 -6.42 13.47 -8.53
CA ALA A 210 -5.19 13.17 -9.25
C ALA A 210 -5.46 12.87 -10.73
N GLY A 211 -6.48 12.07 -11.03
CA GLY A 211 -6.87 11.75 -12.40
C GLY A 211 -7.40 12.96 -13.17
N LEU A 212 -8.33 13.71 -12.58
CA LEU A 212 -8.92 14.91 -13.19
C LEU A 212 -7.91 16.04 -13.39
N SER A 213 -6.86 16.08 -12.58
CA SER A 213 -5.74 17.03 -12.71
C SER A 213 -4.68 16.58 -13.72
N GLY A 214 -4.82 15.38 -14.32
CA GLY A 214 -3.85 14.82 -15.25
C GLY A 214 -2.59 14.26 -14.60
N ASN A 215 -2.55 14.14 -13.28
CA ASN A 215 -1.38 13.67 -12.54
C ASN A 215 -1.18 12.15 -12.62
N LEU A 216 -2.18 11.40 -13.10
CA LEU A 216 -2.06 9.96 -13.33
C LEU A 216 -1.60 9.60 -14.76
N SER A 217 -1.11 10.58 -15.53
CA SER A 217 -0.53 10.30 -16.84
C SER A 217 0.85 9.65 -16.65
N GLY A 218 0.94 8.35 -16.80
CA GLY A 218 2.18 7.60 -16.59
C GLY A 218 2.01 6.40 -15.64
N PHE A 219 0.81 6.29 -15.08
CA PHE A 219 0.39 5.14 -14.25
C PHE A 219 -0.40 4.14 -15.07
#